data_01d8e0a86c5df84dc700771fbb4a2730
#
_entry.id   01d8e0a86c5df84dc700771fbb4a2730
#
_cell.length_a   1.000
_cell.length_b   1.000
_cell.length_c   1.000
_cell.angle_alpha   90.00
_cell.angle_beta   90.00
_cell.angle_gamma   90.00
#
_symmetry.space_group_name_H-M   'P 1'
#
loop_
_entity.id
_entity.type
_entity.pdbx_description
1 polymer ?
#
loop_
_entity_poly.entity_id
_entity_poly.type
_entity_poly.pdbx_seq_one_letter_code
_entity_poly.pdbx_strand_id
1 'polypeptide(L)'
;MGFDPRSWARAPARGAQVTANIDALLAENEALRREVALLRQQLFHQQSPGPAFRGDVSAERVQVWAEALARHPRWRELRVGASARVGETLVFSGLRGLLEHQRAQWSDPRAQLEEELDRCLPGLGRSLRQALRGPQTKARLAVRVAFAIHGVRAPEWLSESPWRVVDDLLERIAALEQSTRPAPAEDSSDPERAAAFALLGLRWGASREAIKRAHRRLVKTHHPDQGGAVDDFRRIHAAYQLLMA
;
A
#
# COMPACT_ATOMS: atom_id res chain seq x y z
N MET A 1 66.34 -10.17 -1.78
CA MET A 1 65.07 -9.94 -1.05
C MET A 1 63.95 -10.59 -1.85
N GLY A 2 63.51 -11.76 -1.38
CA GLY A 2 62.45 -12.55 -2.06
C GLY A 2 61.06 -11.94 -1.76
N PHE A 3 60.32 -11.71 -2.80
CA PHE A 3 58.93 -11.30 -2.75
C PHE A 3 58.05 -12.50 -2.37
N ASP A 4 57.40 -12.48 -1.20
CA ASP A 4 56.49 -13.54 -0.77
C ASP A 4 55.07 -13.19 -1.20
N PRO A 5 54.49 -13.90 -2.20
CA PRO A 5 53.13 -13.66 -2.68
C PRO A 5 52.02 -14.05 -1.68
N ARG A 6 52.40 -14.69 -0.55
CA ARG A 6 51.41 -15.15 0.47
C ARG A 6 50.99 -14.07 1.44
N SER A 7 51.63 -12.88 1.39
CA SER A 7 51.32 -11.75 2.29
C SER A 7 50.19 -10.85 1.81
N TRP A 8 49.56 -11.13 0.66
CA TRP A 8 48.33 -10.43 0.28
C TRP A 8 47.19 -10.95 1.12
N ALA A 9 46.94 -10.23 2.22
CA ALA A 9 45.70 -10.40 2.94
C ALA A 9 44.54 -10.31 1.94
N ARG A 10 43.75 -11.37 1.82
CA ARG A 10 42.55 -11.42 1.01
C ARG A 10 41.67 -10.23 1.45
N ALA A 11 41.59 -9.20 0.64
CA ALA A 11 40.58 -8.17 0.82
C ALA A 11 39.22 -8.87 0.87
N PRO A 12 38.37 -8.56 1.85
CA PRO A 12 37.05 -9.18 1.94
C PRO A 12 36.35 -8.98 0.60
N ALA A 13 35.79 -10.06 0.06
CA ALA A 13 35.12 -10.02 -1.23
C ALA A 13 34.09 -8.87 -1.23
N ARG A 14 34.11 -8.00 -2.24
CA ARG A 14 33.21 -6.85 -2.36
C ARG A 14 31.73 -7.21 -2.09
N GLY A 15 31.33 -8.42 -2.39
CA GLY A 15 30.00 -8.95 -2.08
C GLY A 15 29.70 -9.04 -0.59
N ALA A 16 30.66 -9.45 0.25
CA ALA A 16 30.44 -9.57 1.70
C ALA A 16 30.32 -8.19 2.40
N GLN A 17 30.98 -7.16 1.87
CA GLN A 17 30.84 -5.78 2.38
C GLN A 17 29.49 -5.17 1.99
N VAL A 18 28.98 -5.47 0.78
CA VAL A 18 27.67 -4.99 0.31
C VAL A 18 26.54 -5.62 1.11
N THR A 19 26.59 -6.94 1.36
CA THR A 19 25.59 -7.62 2.19
C THR A 19 25.60 -7.12 3.64
N ALA A 20 26.76 -6.94 4.24
CA ALA A 20 26.88 -6.39 5.59
C ALA A 20 26.30 -4.97 5.70
N ASN A 21 26.50 -4.12 4.69
CA ASN A 21 25.87 -2.80 4.65
C ASN A 21 24.35 -2.87 4.48
N ILE A 22 23.83 -3.78 3.69
CA ILE A 22 22.38 -3.96 3.52
C ILE A 22 21.76 -4.45 4.84
N ASP A 23 22.37 -5.43 5.50
CA ASP A 23 21.91 -5.94 6.78
C ASP A 23 21.94 -4.85 7.87
N ALA A 24 22.98 -4.02 7.88
CA ALA A 24 23.07 -2.88 8.79
C ALA A 24 21.97 -1.84 8.54
N LEU A 25 21.69 -1.51 7.28
CA LEU A 25 20.62 -0.58 6.90
C LEU A 25 19.23 -1.15 7.21
N LEU A 26 19.03 -2.45 7.04
CA LEU A 26 17.78 -3.11 7.42
C LEU A 26 17.57 -3.07 8.93
N ALA A 27 18.59 -3.36 9.71
CA ALA A 27 18.54 -3.29 11.17
C ALA A 27 18.27 -1.86 11.67
N GLU A 28 18.90 -0.84 11.06
CA GLU A 28 18.65 0.56 11.36
C GLU A 28 17.21 0.97 10.99
N ASN A 29 16.72 0.53 9.85
CA ASN A 29 15.35 0.81 9.41
C ASN A 29 14.32 0.18 10.37
N GLU A 30 14.57 -1.05 10.85
CA GLU A 30 13.74 -1.67 11.87
C GLU A 30 13.80 -0.95 13.22
N ALA A 31 14.98 -0.46 13.63
CA ALA A 31 15.15 0.31 14.84
C ALA A 31 14.38 1.64 14.75
N LEU A 32 14.53 2.37 13.66
CA LEU A 32 13.79 3.61 13.39
C LEU A 32 12.27 3.39 13.35
N ARG A 33 11.80 2.30 12.76
CA ARG A 33 10.36 1.95 12.77
C ARG A 33 9.83 1.72 14.18
N ARG A 34 10.62 1.03 15.04
CA ARG A 34 10.26 0.84 16.46
C ARG A 34 10.25 2.17 17.21
N GLU A 35 11.23 3.02 16.98
CA GLU A 35 11.31 4.34 17.61
C GLU A 35 10.12 5.23 17.19
N VAL A 36 9.81 5.28 15.90
CA VAL A 36 8.63 5.99 15.38
C VAL A 36 7.33 5.47 16.00
N ALA A 37 7.19 4.14 16.17
CA ALA A 37 6.03 3.56 16.83
C ALA A 37 5.95 3.98 18.31
N LEU A 38 7.06 3.98 19.00
CA LEU A 38 7.17 4.38 20.41
C LEU A 38 6.90 5.87 20.59
N LEU A 39 7.47 6.73 19.74
CA LEU A 39 7.21 8.17 19.74
C LEU A 39 5.75 8.49 19.41
N ARG A 40 5.13 7.77 18.48
CA ARG A 40 3.68 7.90 18.18
C ARG A 40 2.85 7.51 19.39
N GLN A 41 3.21 6.45 20.09
CA GLN A 41 2.53 6.04 21.31
C GLN A 41 2.72 7.07 22.44
N GLN A 42 3.93 7.62 22.60
CA GLN A 42 4.19 8.69 23.57
C GLN A 42 3.41 9.96 23.25
N LEU A 43 3.41 10.39 22.00
CA LEU A 43 2.60 11.52 21.54
C LEU A 43 1.11 11.28 21.78
N PHE A 44 0.63 10.07 21.58
CA PHE A 44 -0.74 9.68 21.88
C PHE A 44 -1.06 9.80 23.37
N HIS A 45 -0.14 9.38 24.25
CA HIS A 45 -0.29 9.49 25.71
C HIS A 45 -0.09 10.93 26.24
N GLN A 46 0.82 11.73 25.64
CA GLN A 46 1.02 13.13 26.01
C GLN A 46 -0.09 14.06 25.53
N GLN A 47 -0.80 13.68 24.48
CA GLN A 47 -1.95 14.38 23.97
C GLN A 47 -3.21 13.93 24.70
N SER A 48 -3.19 13.97 26.05
CA SER A 48 -4.43 13.85 26.84
C SER A 48 -5.48 14.77 26.24
N PRO A 49 -6.72 14.33 26.04
CA PRO A 49 -7.76 15.16 25.48
C PRO A 49 -7.88 16.40 26.36
N GLY A 50 -7.68 17.57 25.77
CA GLY A 50 -7.99 18.82 26.44
C GLY A 50 -9.43 18.80 26.96
N PRO A 51 -9.81 19.62 27.91
CA PRO A 51 -11.06 19.53 28.67
C PRO A 51 -12.35 19.69 27.86
N ALA A 52 -12.30 19.73 26.54
CA ALA A 52 -13.39 20.17 25.68
C ALA A 52 -14.26 19.08 25.06
N PHE A 53 -13.80 17.81 24.96
CA PHE A 53 -14.63 16.79 24.33
C PHE A 53 -15.16 15.76 25.32
N ARG A 54 -16.37 15.98 25.80
CA ARG A 54 -17.15 14.96 26.55
C ARG A 54 -17.77 13.98 25.55
N GLY A 55 -16.96 13.11 24.96
CA GLY A 55 -17.26 11.81 24.32
C GLY A 55 -18.57 11.60 23.52
N ASP A 56 -19.45 12.58 23.39
CA ASP A 56 -20.76 12.40 22.78
C ASP A 56 -20.77 12.85 21.31
N VAL A 57 -20.84 11.86 20.41
CA VAL A 57 -21.01 12.06 18.97
C VAL A 57 -22.48 11.83 18.64
N SER A 58 -23.23 12.92 18.41
CA SER A 58 -24.63 12.81 18.00
C SER A 58 -24.76 12.64 16.47
N ALA A 59 -25.92 12.10 16.05
CA ALA A 59 -26.23 11.97 14.62
C ALA A 59 -26.29 13.32 13.90
N GLU A 60 -26.75 14.37 14.60
CA GLU A 60 -26.81 15.74 14.08
C GLU A 60 -25.39 16.29 13.82
N ARG A 61 -24.45 16.07 14.74
CA ARG A 61 -23.06 16.47 14.55
C ARG A 61 -22.40 15.75 13.37
N VAL A 62 -22.62 14.46 13.24
CA VAL A 62 -22.15 13.69 12.08
C VAL A 62 -22.72 14.24 10.79
N GLN A 63 -23.98 14.65 10.78
CA GLN A 63 -24.61 15.24 9.60
C GLN A 63 -23.96 16.60 9.25
N VAL A 64 -23.75 17.47 10.25
CA VAL A 64 -23.07 18.76 10.05
C VAL A 64 -21.66 18.58 9.51
N TRP A 65 -20.88 17.65 10.07
CA TRP A 65 -19.54 17.34 9.58
C TRP A 65 -19.57 16.78 8.15
N ALA A 66 -20.49 15.85 7.88
CA ALA A 66 -20.66 15.27 6.55
C ALA A 66 -20.97 16.33 5.48
N GLU A 67 -21.84 17.29 5.80
CA GLU A 67 -22.18 18.41 4.93
C GLU A 67 -20.99 19.36 4.75
N ALA A 68 -20.27 19.67 5.82
CA ALA A 68 -19.08 20.52 5.77
C ALA A 68 -17.98 19.93 4.89
N LEU A 69 -17.72 18.61 5.01
CA LEU A 69 -16.77 17.89 4.15
C LEU A 69 -17.24 17.91 2.68
N ALA A 70 -18.54 17.71 2.44
CA ALA A 70 -19.09 17.65 1.08
C ALA A 70 -19.04 18.99 0.33
N ARG A 71 -18.93 20.12 1.05
CA ARG A 71 -18.75 21.47 0.46
C ARG A 71 -17.34 21.75 -0.03
N HIS A 72 -16.36 20.87 0.25
CA HIS A 72 -14.99 21.05 -0.19
C HIS A 72 -14.87 21.07 -1.73
N PRO A 73 -14.11 22.00 -2.35
CA PRO A 73 -14.01 22.11 -3.80
C PRO A 73 -13.47 20.82 -4.44
N ARG A 74 -12.52 20.16 -3.79
CA ARG A 74 -11.94 18.88 -4.25
C ARG A 74 -12.73 17.65 -3.81
N TRP A 75 -13.93 17.80 -3.26
CA TRP A 75 -14.78 16.68 -2.79
C TRP A 75 -15.00 15.59 -3.86
N ARG A 76 -15.06 16.00 -5.14
CA ARG A 76 -15.27 15.06 -6.24
C ARG A 76 -14.09 14.12 -6.44
N GLU A 77 -12.88 14.57 -6.16
CA GLU A 77 -11.65 13.78 -6.26
C GLU A 77 -11.61 12.66 -5.20
N LEU A 78 -12.19 12.90 -4.04
CA LEU A 78 -12.27 11.91 -2.97
C LEU A 78 -13.18 10.77 -3.42
N ARG A 79 -12.62 9.59 -3.65
CA ARG A 79 -13.35 8.39 -4.10
C ARG A 79 -13.70 7.47 -2.94
N VAL A 80 -14.81 6.74 -3.05
CA VAL A 80 -15.19 5.71 -2.07
C VAL A 80 -14.17 4.57 -2.09
N GLY A 81 -13.77 4.18 -3.29
CA GLY A 81 -12.73 3.15 -3.48
C GLY A 81 -13.11 1.78 -2.95
N ALA A 82 -12.13 0.89 -2.98
CA ALA A 82 -12.20 -0.47 -2.43
C ALA A 82 -10.78 -1.00 -2.19
N SER A 83 -10.68 -2.16 -1.56
CA SER A 83 -9.48 -2.99 -1.61
C SER A 83 -9.70 -4.11 -2.63
N ALA A 84 -8.70 -4.39 -3.43
CA ALA A 84 -8.73 -5.47 -4.40
C ALA A 84 -7.40 -6.22 -4.39
N ARG A 85 -7.44 -7.54 -4.63
CA ARG A 85 -6.23 -8.32 -4.89
C ARG A 85 -5.88 -8.26 -6.37
N VAL A 86 -4.65 -7.81 -6.65
CA VAL A 86 -4.07 -7.85 -8.00
C VAL A 86 -2.86 -8.79 -7.94
N GLY A 87 -3.05 -10.04 -8.38
CA GLY A 87 -2.09 -11.10 -8.13
C GLY A 87 -1.97 -11.44 -6.63
N GLU A 88 -0.76 -11.39 -6.08
CA GLU A 88 -0.50 -11.58 -4.65
C GLU A 88 -0.56 -10.28 -3.85
N THR A 89 -0.60 -9.13 -4.52
CA THR A 89 -0.56 -7.81 -3.90
C THR A 89 -1.96 -7.31 -3.58
N LEU A 90 -2.15 -6.83 -2.35
CA LEU A 90 -3.37 -6.15 -1.93
C LEU A 90 -3.26 -4.66 -2.28
N VAL A 91 -4.11 -4.21 -3.18
CA VAL A 91 -4.17 -2.82 -3.64
C VAL A 91 -5.33 -2.12 -2.93
N PHE A 92 -5.00 -1.04 -2.25
CA PHE A 92 -5.96 -0.19 -1.57
C PHE A 92 -6.25 1.07 -2.39
N SER A 93 -7.50 1.48 -2.48
CA SER A 93 -7.90 2.70 -3.17
C SER A 93 -9.03 3.42 -2.47
N GLY A 94 -8.99 4.76 -2.50
CA GLY A 94 -10.02 5.62 -1.95
C GLY A 94 -10.24 5.45 -0.44
N LEU A 95 -11.38 5.94 0.04
CA LEU A 95 -11.73 5.96 1.47
C LEU A 95 -11.80 4.57 2.11
N ARG A 96 -12.37 3.58 1.41
CA ARG A 96 -12.44 2.22 1.94
C ARG A 96 -11.08 1.59 2.07
N GLY A 97 -10.25 1.74 1.03
CA GLY A 97 -8.88 1.26 1.07
C GLY A 97 -8.08 1.89 2.21
N LEU A 98 -8.23 3.20 2.41
CA LEU A 98 -7.57 3.91 3.51
C LEU A 98 -8.06 3.41 4.89
N LEU A 99 -9.36 3.15 5.05
CA LEU A 99 -9.90 2.60 6.29
C LEU A 99 -9.33 1.20 6.60
N GLU A 100 -9.27 0.33 5.60
CA GLU A 100 -8.71 -1.02 5.75
C GLU A 100 -7.20 -0.98 6.02
N HIS A 101 -6.48 -0.06 5.38
CA HIS A 101 -5.06 0.15 5.64
C HIS A 101 -4.82 0.62 7.08
N GLN A 102 -5.59 1.57 7.58
CA GLN A 102 -5.52 2.01 8.98
C GLN A 102 -5.85 0.89 9.95
N ARG A 103 -6.88 0.11 9.64
CA ARG A 103 -7.28 -1.04 10.43
C ARG A 103 -6.16 -2.08 10.57
N ALA A 104 -5.39 -2.33 9.52
CA ALA A 104 -4.25 -3.24 9.55
C ALA A 104 -3.12 -2.77 10.49
N GLN A 105 -3.10 -1.50 10.87
CA GLN A 105 -2.10 -0.92 11.79
C GLN A 105 -2.56 -0.92 13.26
N TRP A 106 -3.79 -1.31 13.57
CA TRP A 106 -4.28 -1.40 14.95
C TRP A 106 -3.70 -2.60 15.68
N SER A 107 -3.75 -2.55 17.01
CA SER A 107 -3.29 -3.66 17.87
C SER A 107 -4.01 -4.97 17.59
N ASP A 108 -5.29 -4.89 17.23
CA ASP A 108 -6.08 -6.01 16.72
C ASP A 108 -6.68 -5.65 15.35
N PRO A 109 -6.12 -6.19 14.25
CA PRO A 109 -6.62 -5.94 12.90
C PRO A 109 -8.05 -6.46 12.65
N ARG A 110 -8.58 -7.31 13.53
CA ARG A 110 -9.96 -7.82 13.46
C ARG A 110 -10.94 -6.91 14.19
N ALA A 111 -10.46 -6.04 15.08
CA ALA A 111 -11.30 -5.10 15.81
C ALA A 111 -12.03 -4.15 14.85
N GLN A 112 -13.21 -3.73 15.25
CA GLN A 112 -13.92 -2.66 14.57
C GLN A 112 -13.39 -1.30 15.04
N LEU A 113 -13.52 -0.28 14.20
CA LEU A 113 -13.12 1.10 14.54
C LEU A 113 -13.71 1.53 15.89
N GLU A 114 -14.97 1.20 16.11
CA GLU A 114 -15.70 1.59 17.32
C GLU A 114 -15.13 0.95 18.57
N GLU A 115 -14.62 -0.28 18.49
CA GLU A 115 -13.95 -0.98 19.59
C GLU A 115 -12.59 -0.35 19.90
N GLU A 116 -11.85 0.04 18.84
CA GLU A 116 -10.57 0.74 19.01
C GLU A 116 -10.76 2.12 19.65
N LEU A 117 -11.78 2.86 19.24
CA LEU A 117 -12.12 4.14 19.83
C LEU A 117 -12.58 4.01 21.30
N ASP A 118 -13.34 2.96 21.62
CA ASP A 118 -13.80 2.73 23.00
C ASP A 118 -12.64 2.30 23.93
N ARG A 119 -11.56 1.73 23.41
CA ARG A 119 -10.32 1.50 24.19
C ARG A 119 -9.64 2.82 24.57
N CYS A 120 -9.64 3.79 23.64
CA CYS A 120 -9.00 5.09 23.84
C CYS A 120 -9.86 6.01 24.71
N LEU A 121 -11.15 6.05 24.45
CA LEU A 121 -12.13 6.86 25.17
C LEU A 121 -13.44 6.06 25.30
N PRO A 122 -13.74 5.53 26.50
CA PRO A 122 -14.95 4.74 26.74
C PRO A 122 -16.23 5.48 26.32
N GLY A 123 -17.05 4.84 25.50
CA GLY A 123 -18.31 5.38 25.00
C GLY A 123 -18.23 6.09 23.64
N LEU A 124 -17.04 6.51 23.19
CA LEU A 124 -16.87 7.22 21.92
C LEU A 124 -17.26 6.35 20.71
N GLY A 125 -16.75 5.12 20.69
CA GLY A 125 -17.06 4.18 19.60
C GLY A 125 -18.53 3.81 19.55
N ARG A 126 -19.16 3.63 20.71
CA ARG A 126 -20.61 3.37 20.81
C ARG A 126 -21.42 4.55 20.28
N SER A 127 -21.08 5.77 20.68
CA SER A 127 -21.74 7.00 20.21
C SER A 127 -21.57 7.17 18.71
N LEU A 128 -20.36 6.97 18.18
CA LEU A 128 -20.09 7.04 16.74
C LEU A 128 -20.89 6.00 15.97
N ARG A 129 -20.93 4.76 16.45
CA ARG A 129 -21.74 3.68 15.82
C ARG A 129 -23.21 4.05 15.76
N GLN A 130 -23.74 4.62 16.82
CA GLN A 130 -25.14 5.08 16.87
C GLN A 130 -25.37 6.24 15.92
N ALA A 131 -24.49 7.21 15.88
CA ALA A 131 -24.58 8.40 15.02
C ALA A 131 -24.45 8.06 13.52
N LEU A 132 -23.68 7.03 13.19
CA LEU A 132 -23.50 6.56 11.80
C LEU A 132 -24.56 5.54 11.34
N ARG A 133 -25.60 5.26 12.15
CA ARG A 133 -26.70 4.38 11.72
C ARG A 133 -27.42 4.99 10.52
N GLY A 134 -27.72 4.12 9.52
CA GLY A 134 -28.40 4.49 8.29
C GLY A 134 -27.56 4.31 7.03
N PRO A 135 -27.96 4.89 5.89
CA PRO A 135 -27.29 4.66 4.61
C PRO A 135 -25.85 5.15 4.64
N GLN A 136 -24.95 4.30 4.13
CA GLN A 136 -23.51 4.58 4.04
C GLN A 136 -23.23 5.54 2.86
N THR A 137 -23.40 6.83 3.10
CA THR A 137 -23.03 7.85 2.12
C THR A 137 -21.52 8.07 2.10
N LYS A 138 -21.00 8.60 0.99
CA LYS A 138 -19.57 8.97 0.87
C LYS A 138 -19.14 9.92 2.02
N ALA A 139 -19.98 10.86 2.40
CA ALA A 139 -19.68 11.83 3.45
C ALA A 139 -19.60 11.17 4.83
N ARG A 140 -20.51 10.25 5.16
CA ARG A 140 -20.45 9.48 6.40
C ARG A 140 -19.23 8.55 6.44
N LEU A 141 -18.85 7.98 5.29
CA LEU A 141 -17.62 7.20 5.18
C LEU A 141 -16.39 8.08 5.42
N ALA A 142 -16.34 9.29 4.87
CA ALA A 142 -15.24 10.23 5.12
C ALA A 142 -15.12 10.60 6.61
N VAL A 143 -16.25 10.86 7.30
CA VAL A 143 -16.26 11.06 8.76
C VAL A 143 -15.70 9.82 9.47
N ARG A 144 -16.14 8.61 9.10
CA ARG A 144 -15.65 7.37 9.71
C ARG A 144 -14.13 7.19 9.51
N VAL A 145 -13.62 7.51 8.33
CA VAL A 145 -12.18 7.45 8.04
C VAL A 145 -11.42 8.51 8.83
N ALA A 146 -11.97 9.71 9.00
CA ALA A 146 -11.37 10.73 9.86
C ALA A 146 -11.22 10.25 11.31
N PHE A 147 -12.21 9.56 11.85
CA PHE A 147 -12.09 8.91 13.17
C PHE A 147 -11.04 7.79 13.19
N ALA A 148 -10.89 7.03 12.11
CA ALA A 148 -9.86 6.00 12.03
C ALA A 148 -8.43 6.57 12.03
N ILE A 149 -8.25 7.76 11.48
CA ILE A 149 -6.94 8.44 11.37
C ILE A 149 -6.62 9.26 12.62
N HIS A 150 -7.58 10.09 13.06
CA HIS A 150 -7.36 11.08 14.13
C HIS A 150 -7.83 10.58 15.51
N GLY A 151 -8.48 9.41 15.57
CA GLY A 151 -8.94 8.81 16.80
C GLY A 151 -9.85 9.71 17.61
N VAL A 152 -9.54 9.90 18.88
CA VAL A 152 -10.30 10.72 19.85
C VAL A 152 -10.31 12.22 19.51
N ARG A 153 -9.37 12.68 18.68
CA ARG A 153 -9.28 14.08 18.23
C ARG A 153 -10.07 14.38 16.97
N ALA A 154 -10.63 13.37 16.31
CA ALA A 154 -11.40 13.55 15.08
C ALA A 154 -12.53 14.58 15.22
N PRO A 155 -13.30 14.65 16.33
CA PRO A 155 -14.34 15.66 16.51
C PRO A 155 -13.84 17.10 16.49
N GLU A 156 -12.65 17.37 17.04
CA GLU A 156 -12.01 18.68 17.01
C GLU A 156 -11.66 19.06 15.57
N TRP A 157 -10.94 18.18 14.87
CA TRP A 157 -10.56 18.42 13.48
C TRP A 157 -11.75 18.61 12.54
N LEU A 158 -12.80 17.80 12.71
CA LEU A 158 -14.01 17.88 11.90
C LEU A 158 -14.82 19.16 12.18
N SER A 159 -14.72 19.72 13.40
CA SER A 159 -15.45 20.94 13.80
C SER A 159 -14.67 22.20 13.45
N GLU A 160 -13.35 22.22 13.68
CA GLU A 160 -12.52 23.41 13.50
C GLU A 160 -12.08 23.60 12.05
N SER A 161 -11.73 22.51 11.38
CA SER A 161 -11.09 22.58 10.07
C SER A 161 -11.52 21.43 9.15
N PRO A 162 -12.81 21.29 8.81
CA PRO A 162 -13.32 20.20 7.99
C PRO A 162 -12.65 20.14 6.60
N TRP A 163 -12.23 21.26 6.06
CA TRP A 163 -11.55 21.32 4.77
C TRP A 163 -10.16 20.69 4.82
N ARG A 164 -9.40 20.96 5.90
CA ARG A 164 -8.10 20.32 6.11
C ARG A 164 -8.21 18.80 6.23
N VAL A 165 -9.31 18.32 6.82
CA VAL A 165 -9.58 16.87 6.88
C VAL A 165 -9.72 16.28 5.48
N VAL A 166 -10.41 16.97 4.55
CA VAL A 166 -10.53 16.47 3.17
C VAL A 166 -9.18 16.46 2.45
N ASP A 167 -8.37 17.50 2.62
CA ASP A 167 -7.02 17.55 2.01
C ASP A 167 -6.12 16.45 2.59
N ASP A 168 -6.10 16.24 3.91
CA ASP A 168 -5.36 15.14 4.56
C ASP A 168 -5.82 13.76 4.06
N LEU A 169 -7.13 13.56 3.88
CA LEU A 169 -7.66 12.33 3.31
C LEU A 169 -7.19 12.11 1.87
N LEU A 170 -7.18 13.15 1.04
CA LEU A 170 -6.71 13.07 -0.35
C LEU A 170 -5.22 12.76 -0.42
N GLU A 171 -4.40 13.42 0.39
CA GLU A 171 -2.97 13.19 0.45
C GLU A 171 -2.64 11.75 0.89
N ARG A 172 -3.32 11.26 1.93
CA ARG A 172 -3.12 9.89 2.43
C ARG A 172 -3.58 8.83 1.43
N ILE A 173 -4.69 9.07 0.73
CA ILE A 173 -5.15 8.17 -0.34
C ILE A 173 -4.13 8.15 -1.47
N ALA A 174 -3.61 9.31 -1.90
CA ALA A 174 -2.61 9.39 -2.95
C ALA A 174 -1.31 8.66 -2.55
N ALA A 175 -0.84 8.87 -1.32
CA ALA A 175 0.33 8.17 -0.78
C ALA A 175 0.11 6.65 -0.71
N LEU A 176 -1.08 6.22 -0.27
CA LEU A 176 -1.44 4.81 -0.20
C LEU A 176 -1.51 4.17 -1.60
N GLU A 177 -2.14 4.84 -2.55
CA GLU A 177 -2.23 4.37 -3.94
C GLU A 177 -0.86 4.31 -4.62
N GLN A 178 0.05 5.22 -4.29
CA GLN A 178 1.44 5.18 -4.76
C GLN A 178 2.22 4.01 -4.14
N SER A 179 2.08 3.76 -2.84
CA SER A 179 2.78 2.68 -2.14
C SER A 179 2.25 1.29 -2.50
N THR A 180 0.96 1.18 -2.83
CA THR A 180 0.31 -0.08 -3.24
C THR A 180 0.29 -0.26 -4.75
N ARG A 181 0.62 0.79 -5.52
CA ARG A 181 0.86 0.64 -6.94
C ARG A 181 2.03 -0.33 -7.08
N PRO A 182 1.86 -1.47 -7.78
CA PRO A 182 3.03 -2.25 -8.13
C PRO A 182 4.00 -1.28 -8.78
N ALA A 183 5.23 -1.20 -8.24
CA ALA A 183 6.24 -0.33 -8.81
C ALA A 183 6.13 -0.47 -10.32
N PRO A 184 6.03 0.63 -11.07
CA PRO A 184 6.23 0.52 -12.51
C PRO A 184 7.52 -0.26 -12.57
N ALA A 185 7.47 -1.44 -13.20
CA ALA A 185 8.61 -2.32 -13.23
C ALA A 185 9.80 -1.48 -13.70
N GLU A 186 10.55 -0.93 -12.74
CA GLU A 186 11.77 -0.16 -12.99
C GLU A 186 12.85 -1.08 -13.54
N ASP A 187 12.50 -2.34 -13.67
CA ASP A 187 13.24 -3.39 -14.37
C ASP A 187 12.87 -3.51 -15.86
N SER A 188 12.25 -2.48 -16.45
CA SER A 188 12.30 -2.30 -17.91
C SER A 188 13.71 -1.89 -18.39
N SER A 189 14.71 -1.97 -17.54
CA SER A 189 16.12 -1.83 -17.91
C SER A 189 16.68 -3.05 -18.64
N ASP A 190 15.91 -4.15 -18.76
CA ASP A 190 16.27 -5.26 -19.63
C ASP A 190 15.39 -5.26 -20.89
N PRO A 191 15.82 -4.55 -21.96
CA PRO A 191 15.05 -4.45 -23.19
C PRO A 191 14.85 -5.85 -23.84
N GLU A 192 15.72 -6.81 -23.53
CA GLU A 192 15.63 -8.16 -24.06
C GLU A 192 14.46 -8.92 -23.41
N ARG A 193 14.27 -8.78 -22.09
CA ARG A 193 13.12 -9.38 -21.39
C ARG A 193 11.81 -8.73 -21.81
N ALA A 194 11.79 -7.40 -22.01
CA ALA A 194 10.61 -6.71 -22.52
C ALA A 194 10.20 -7.20 -23.89
N ALA A 195 11.16 -7.34 -24.80
CA ALA A 195 10.96 -7.90 -26.14
C ALA A 195 10.49 -9.36 -26.07
N ALA A 196 11.02 -10.16 -25.15
CA ALA A 196 10.61 -11.55 -24.95
C ALA A 196 9.15 -11.68 -24.49
N PHE A 197 8.69 -10.83 -23.54
CA PHE A 197 7.28 -10.79 -23.15
C PHE A 197 6.37 -10.37 -24.31
N ALA A 198 6.76 -9.34 -25.06
CA ALA A 198 6.02 -8.88 -26.25
C ALA A 198 5.93 -9.98 -27.32
N LEU A 199 7.02 -10.69 -27.59
CA LEU A 199 7.07 -11.80 -28.54
C LEU A 199 6.12 -12.94 -28.17
N LEU A 200 5.99 -13.26 -26.89
CA LEU A 200 5.03 -14.25 -26.39
C LEU A 200 3.59 -13.72 -26.32
N GLY A 201 3.35 -12.44 -26.65
CA GLY A 201 2.05 -11.78 -26.54
C GLY A 201 1.57 -11.62 -25.11
N LEU A 202 2.50 -11.47 -24.16
CA LEU A 202 2.26 -11.33 -22.73
C LEU A 202 2.61 -9.93 -22.27
N ARG A 203 1.96 -9.49 -21.20
CA ARG A 203 2.36 -8.27 -20.48
C ARG A 203 3.60 -8.55 -19.63
N TRP A 204 4.41 -7.54 -19.42
CA TRP A 204 5.55 -7.58 -18.50
C TRP A 204 5.13 -8.13 -17.13
N GLY A 205 5.94 -9.03 -16.55
CA GLY A 205 5.64 -9.63 -15.26
C GLY A 205 4.56 -10.72 -15.27
N ALA A 206 4.20 -11.26 -16.44
CA ALA A 206 3.29 -12.38 -16.53
C ALA A 206 3.81 -13.59 -15.76
N SER A 207 2.90 -14.35 -15.13
CA SER A 207 3.25 -15.51 -14.31
C SER A 207 3.97 -16.60 -15.12
N ARG A 208 4.82 -17.41 -14.46
CA ARG A 208 5.50 -18.56 -15.08
C ARG A 208 4.53 -19.51 -15.80
N GLU A 209 3.32 -19.66 -15.27
CA GLU A 209 2.29 -20.48 -15.90
C GLU A 209 1.73 -19.85 -17.17
N ALA A 210 1.57 -18.52 -17.19
CA ALA A 210 1.14 -17.78 -18.38
C ALA A 210 2.22 -17.88 -19.47
N ILE A 211 3.50 -17.75 -19.12
CA ILE A 211 4.63 -17.92 -20.03
C ILE A 211 4.63 -19.34 -20.64
N LYS A 212 4.48 -20.38 -19.83
CA LYS A 212 4.39 -21.77 -20.31
C LYS A 212 3.20 -22.01 -21.24
N ARG A 213 2.05 -21.42 -20.96
CA ARG A 213 0.85 -21.55 -21.81
C ARG A 213 1.03 -20.84 -23.14
N ALA A 214 1.54 -19.60 -23.12
CA ALA A 214 1.82 -18.83 -24.32
C ALA A 214 2.84 -19.53 -25.22
N HIS A 215 3.94 -19.98 -24.65
CA HIS A 215 4.98 -20.75 -25.36
C HIS A 215 4.40 -21.99 -26.06
N ARG A 216 3.64 -22.85 -25.32
CA ARG A 216 3.02 -24.06 -25.92
C ARG A 216 2.08 -23.73 -27.07
N ARG A 217 1.31 -22.65 -26.96
CA ARG A 217 0.41 -22.20 -28.02
C ARG A 217 1.18 -21.77 -29.26
N LEU A 218 2.21 -20.91 -29.09
CA LEU A 218 2.99 -20.36 -30.19
C LEU A 218 3.87 -21.43 -30.86
N VAL A 219 4.49 -22.33 -30.09
CA VAL A 219 5.24 -23.46 -30.61
C VAL A 219 4.35 -24.33 -31.52
N LYS A 220 3.12 -24.62 -31.11
CA LYS A 220 2.19 -25.40 -31.93
C LYS A 220 1.83 -24.70 -33.25
N THR A 221 1.68 -23.35 -33.21
CA THR A 221 1.29 -22.57 -34.40
C THR A 221 2.48 -22.35 -35.37
N HIS A 222 3.70 -22.21 -34.84
CA HIS A 222 4.92 -21.91 -35.62
C HIS A 222 5.86 -23.11 -35.75
N HIS A 223 5.36 -24.34 -35.54
CA HIS A 223 6.17 -25.54 -35.69
C HIS A 223 6.58 -25.73 -37.16
N PRO A 224 7.85 -26.04 -37.45
CA PRO A 224 8.32 -26.24 -38.83
C PRO A 224 7.57 -27.34 -39.56
N ASP A 225 7.14 -28.40 -38.87
CA ASP A 225 6.37 -29.50 -39.45
C ASP A 225 4.93 -29.07 -39.87
N GLN A 226 4.46 -27.93 -39.36
CA GLN A 226 3.14 -27.35 -39.70
C GLN A 226 3.27 -26.16 -40.64
N GLY A 227 4.41 -25.94 -41.25
CA GLY A 227 4.67 -24.86 -42.20
C GLY A 227 5.04 -23.51 -41.54
N GLY A 228 5.40 -23.53 -40.26
CA GLY A 228 5.93 -22.38 -39.55
C GLY A 228 7.37 -22.05 -39.95
N ALA A 229 7.72 -20.74 -39.88
CA ALA A 229 9.10 -20.32 -40.15
C ALA A 229 10.03 -20.76 -39.00
N VAL A 230 11.14 -21.38 -39.37
CA VAL A 230 12.15 -21.88 -38.41
C VAL A 230 12.70 -20.75 -37.53
N ASP A 231 12.83 -19.54 -38.08
CA ASP A 231 13.33 -18.38 -37.36
C ASP A 231 12.35 -17.88 -36.29
N ASP A 232 11.04 -17.91 -36.56
CA ASP A 232 10.02 -17.57 -35.57
C ASP A 232 9.99 -18.58 -34.44
N PHE A 233 10.09 -19.86 -34.76
CA PHE A 233 10.21 -20.93 -33.75
C PHE A 233 11.42 -20.71 -32.82
N ARG A 234 12.59 -20.39 -33.40
CA ARG A 234 13.82 -20.12 -32.63
C ARG A 234 13.64 -18.90 -31.72
N ARG A 235 13.06 -17.81 -32.24
CA ARG A 235 12.80 -16.60 -31.45
C ARG A 235 11.85 -16.88 -30.28
N ILE A 236 10.76 -17.59 -30.52
CA ILE A 236 9.79 -17.98 -29.47
C ILE A 236 10.47 -18.83 -28.40
N HIS A 237 11.34 -19.77 -28.81
CA HIS A 237 12.04 -20.62 -27.87
C HIS A 237 13.08 -19.84 -27.04
N ALA A 238 13.86 -18.96 -27.68
CA ALA A 238 14.83 -18.10 -27.00
C ALA A 238 14.14 -17.17 -25.97
N ALA A 239 13.01 -16.55 -26.34
CA ALA A 239 12.23 -15.73 -25.44
C ALA A 239 11.72 -16.53 -24.22
N TYR A 240 11.27 -17.75 -24.43
CA TYR A 240 10.86 -18.64 -23.34
C TYR A 240 12.02 -18.95 -22.39
N GLN A 241 13.19 -19.31 -22.93
CA GLN A 241 14.37 -19.59 -22.11
C GLN A 241 14.80 -18.37 -21.29
N LEU A 242 14.82 -17.17 -21.89
CA LEU A 242 15.17 -15.92 -21.21
C LEU A 242 14.22 -15.59 -20.06
N LEU A 243 12.92 -15.87 -20.23
CA LEU A 243 11.91 -15.57 -19.20
C LEU A 243 11.81 -16.64 -18.11
N MET A 244 12.35 -17.83 -18.34
CA MET A 244 12.32 -18.93 -17.37
C MET A 244 13.65 -19.10 -16.61
N ALA A 245 14.72 -18.45 -17.10
CA ALA A 245 16.00 -18.34 -16.39
C ALA A 245 15.84 -17.45 -15.15
#